data_8ba22c92fdb9dc3cf13f2988a6d47e9d
#
_entry.id   8ba22c92fdb9dc3cf13f2988a6d47e9d
#
_cell.length_a   1.000
_cell.length_b   1.000
_cell.length_c   1.000
_cell.angle_alpha   90.00
_cell.angle_beta   90.00
_cell.angle_gamma   90.00
#
_symmetry.space_group_name_H-M   'P 1'
#
loop_
_entity.id
_entity.type
_entity.pdbx_description
1 polymer ?
#
loop_
_entity_poly.entity_id
_entity_poly.type
_entity_poly.pdbx_seq_one_letter_code
_entity_poly.pdbx_strand_id
1 'polypeptide(L)'
;MTEEFGVIPPVEKQGLRRACAGLLATLCLAVLPVCPATASEPAGIPMRSTAFGPMQGVWMEHGAVAAFLGVPFARPPVGDLRFEKPRPAAAWAPQTLLATRFKPACMQQGKLPPEIGMSEDCLYLNIYVPQSKPQTPGAARPVMVFLHGGRYWTGRSSENHVEKLAAGTNAIIVTVAYRLNVFGFLADATRARGGDTNLGLQDQQLALRWLVTHVTAFGGDPRRVTLFGESAGAGSAMLQLLDPAAAGLFQRAILQSAWQWRLPTLEQATAGTHALAARLDCPSTPSAAMLACLKRAPADKLTPPLPDSHAFQPTVDGRSIQAQPLALLERGQFQRGVAVLIGLNAEEGNFMAMSRTGWKRPDQPVDDATYLRAAREALTPFYGPAQVEDILSWYARQRATQGNWRALSALLGDFYLNCGSYDVAQALVQHSRSPVRAYWFSHVSPNQPKPFLGATHGDELDLLFATPVYAPGYALAPGDQILSQRMMRAWGRFAAGATPGTLEDGNGWPPFTAPSPQARIWAEPMPAALHRFSDANGACARWHQLLR
;
A
#
# COMPACT_ATOMS: atom_id res chain seq x y z
N MET A 1 -7.72 16.68 -22.46
CA MET A 1 -7.65 18.02 -21.88
C MET A 1 -6.61 17.94 -20.76
N THR A 2 -5.46 18.50 -21.03
CA THR A 2 -4.28 18.56 -20.17
C THR A 2 -4.40 19.85 -19.36
N GLU A 3 -4.72 19.76 -18.06
CA GLU A 3 -4.59 20.91 -17.16
C GLU A 3 -3.23 20.86 -16.48
N GLU A 4 -2.47 21.93 -16.68
CA GLU A 4 -1.17 22.22 -16.10
C GLU A 4 -1.29 22.41 -14.59
N PHE A 5 -0.51 21.67 -13.84
CA PHE A 5 -0.27 21.97 -12.43
C PHE A 5 0.82 23.04 -12.35
N GLY A 6 0.43 24.24 -11.91
CA GLY A 6 1.30 25.38 -11.72
C GLY A 6 2.42 25.10 -10.72
N VAL A 7 3.63 25.38 -11.14
CA VAL A 7 4.86 25.34 -10.35
C VAL A 7 4.88 26.57 -9.44
N ILE A 8 4.97 26.36 -8.12
CA ILE A 8 5.26 27.42 -7.14
C ILE A 8 6.79 27.51 -6.99
N PRO A 9 7.37 28.72 -7.12
CA PRO A 9 8.82 28.88 -6.99
C PRO A 9 9.30 28.76 -5.53
N PRO A 10 10.61 28.50 -5.31
CA PRO A 10 11.17 28.31 -3.98
C PRO A 10 11.21 29.63 -3.19
N VAL A 11 10.82 29.56 -1.92
CA VAL A 11 10.91 30.68 -0.97
C VAL A 11 12.37 30.87 -0.56
N GLU A 12 12.92 32.04 -0.87
CA GLU A 12 14.23 32.49 -0.41
C GLU A 12 14.29 32.65 1.11
N LYS A 13 15.33 32.10 1.69
CA LYS A 13 15.68 32.32 3.10
C LYS A 13 16.26 33.73 3.28
N GLN A 14 15.48 34.67 3.77
CA GLN A 14 16.03 35.89 4.32
C GLN A 14 16.28 35.75 5.82
N GLY A 15 17.54 35.92 6.17
CA GLY A 15 18.02 35.88 7.55
C GLY A 15 17.60 37.09 8.37
N LEU A 16 17.18 36.85 9.61
CA LEU A 16 17.07 37.87 10.63
C LEU A 16 18.12 37.59 11.72
N ARG A 17 19.25 38.28 11.62
CA ARG A 17 20.18 38.50 12.74
C ARG A 17 19.99 39.91 13.25
N ARG A 18 20.13 40.09 14.61
CA ARG A 18 20.17 41.30 15.46
C ARG A 18 18.81 41.59 16.13
N ALA A 19 18.71 41.94 17.40
CA ALA A 19 19.68 42.41 18.41
C ALA A 19 19.04 42.17 19.80
N CYS A 20 19.82 41.80 20.78
CA CYS A 20 19.47 41.96 22.22
C CYS A 20 20.57 42.79 22.86
N ALA A 21 20.27 44.03 23.21
CA ALA A 21 20.96 44.77 24.26
C ALA A 21 20.00 45.86 24.79
N GLY A 22 19.81 45.90 26.12
CA GLY A 22 19.19 47.04 26.80
C GLY A 22 18.39 46.66 28.07
N LEU A 23 19.03 46.85 29.22
CA LEU A 23 18.55 46.74 30.60
C LEU A 23 17.13 47.28 30.83
N LEU A 24 16.36 46.58 31.69
CA LEU A 24 15.74 47.21 32.88
C LEU A 24 15.21 46.10 33.83
N ALA A 25 15.62 46.19 35.09
CA ALA A 25 15.25 45.25 36.12
C ALA A 25 13.81 45.48 36.58
N THR A 26 12.98 44.46 36.57
CA THR A 26 11.76 44.35 37.35
C THR A 26 11.52 42.87 37.66
N LEU A 27 11.34 42.57 38.95
CA LEU A 27 11.13 41.24 39.51
C LEU A 27 9.84 40.62 38.97
N CYS A 28 9.95 39.68 38.04
CA CYS A 28 8.88 38.77 37.66
C CYS A 28 9.39 37.33 37.79
N LEU A 29 8.62 36.48 38.48
CA LEU A 29 8.87 35.04 38.55
C LEU A 29 9.07 34.50 37.12
N ALA A 30 10.31 34.14 36.82
CA ALA A 30 10.66 33.59 35.54
C ALA A 30 10.14 32.14 35.44
N VAL A 31 9.02 31.96 34.75
CA VAL A 31 8.74 30.71 34.08
C VAL A 31 9.74 30.63 32.91
N LEU A 32 10.83 29.93 33.12
CA LEU A 32 11.80 29.65 32.08
C LEU A 32 11.06 28.85 30.96
N PRO A 33 11.03 29.32 29.71
CA PRO A 33 10.58 28.49 28.65
C PRO A 33 11.55 27.30 28.57
N VAL A 34 11.03 26.10 28.79
CA VAL A 34 11.77 24.87 28.46
C VAL A 34 11.95 24.88 26.94
N CYS A 35 13.11 25.35 26.49
CA CYS A 35 13.53 25.11 25.11
C CYS A 35 13.53 23.59 24.90
N PRO A 36 12.80 23.07 23.92
CA PRO A 36 12.95 21.67 23.57
C PRO A 36 14.42 21.47 23.22
N ALA A 37 15.09 20.55 23.92
CA ALA A 37 16.45 20.16 23.63
C ALA A 37 16.47 19.70 22.16
N THR A 38 17.10 20.49 21.29
CA THR A 38 17.39 20.06 19.92
C THR A 38 18.29 18.84 20.05
N ALA A 39 17.76 17.66 19.74
CA ALA A 39 18.56 16.46 19.66
C ALA A 39 19.71 16.75 18.68
N SER A 40 20.95 16.72 19.18
CA SER A 40 22.12 16.85 18.31
C SER A 40 22.12 15.69 17.34
N GLU A 41 22.32 15.96 16.04
CA GLU A 41 22.49 14.89 15.07
C GLU A 41 23.58 13.92 15.54
N PRO A 42 23.37 12.58 15.37
CA PRO A 42 24.37 11.60 15.76
C PRO A 42 25.67 11.88 15.04
N ALA A 43 26.80 11.80 15.74
CA ALA A 43 28.11 11.97 15.14
C ALA A 43 28.38 10.83 14.13
N GLY A 44 28.74 11.20 12.90
CA GLY A 44 29.13 10.26 11.85
C GLY A 44 28.01 9.88 10.88
N ILE A 45 28.40 9.15 9.86
CA ILE A 45 27.53 8.70 8.77
C ILE A 45 26.96 7.32 9.11
N PRO A 46 25.67 7.03 8.87
CA PRO A 46 25.12 5.70 9.11
C PRO A 46 25.79 4.66 8.21
N MET A 47 26.42 3.65 8.81
CA MET A 47 27.06 2.55 8.11
C MET A 47 26.47 1.21 8.54
N ARG A 48 26.28 0.30 7.59
CA ARG A 48 25.93 -1.11 7.84
C ARG A 48 26.71 -2.00 6.89
N SER A 49 26.88 -3.25 7.29
CA SER A 49 27.54 -4.26 6.44
C SER A 49 26.69 -5.51 6.39
N THR A 50 26.47 -6.03 5.19
CA THR A 50 25.78 -7.30 4.93
C THR A 50 26.70 -8.25 4.18
N ALA A 51 26.27 -9.47 3.92
CA ALA A 51 27.02 -10.41 3.08
C ALA A 51 27.23 -9.89 1.64
N PHE A 52 26.44 -8.91 1.18
CA PHE A 52 26.63 -8.25 -0.14
C PHE A 52 27.72 -7.18 -0.11
N GLY A 53 28.07 -6.66 1.04
CA GLY A 53 29.08 -5.63 1.23
C GLY A 53 28.63 -4.51 2.17
N PRO A 54 29.54 -3.53 2.42
CA PRO A 54 29.23 -2.35 3.22
C PRO A 54 28.29 -1.41 2.48
N MET A 55 27.49 -0.66 3.24
CA MET A 55 26.62 0.39 2.71
C MET A 55 26.59 1.61 3.62
N GLN A 56 26.52 2.77 2.99
CA GLN A 56 26.38 4.07 3.61
C GLN A 56 24.95 4.57 3.44
N GLY A 57 24.32 5.00 4.53
CA GLY A 57 23.00 5.62 4.55
C GLY A 57 23.05 7.12 4.81
N VAL A 58 21.87 7.66 5.15
CA VAL A 58 21.68 9.06 5.54
C VAL A 58 20.89 9.15 6.85
N TRP A 59 21.05 10.25 7.58
CA TRP A 59 20.20 10.56 8.72
C TRP A 59 18.92 11.25 8.26
N MET A 60 17.79 10.85 8.82
CA MET A 60 16.46 11.45 8.65
C MET A 60 15.85 11.78 10.01
N GLU A 61 14.77 12.57 10.03
CA GLU A 61 14.05 12.99 11.25
C GLU A 61 15.02 13.55 12.31
N HIS A 62 15.85 14.52 11.91
CA HIS A 62 16.85 15.17 12.79
C HIS A 62 17.77 14.16 13.50
N GLY A 63 18.15 13.09 12.80
CA GLY A 63 19.03 12.05 13.34
C GLY A 63 18.32 10.93 14.09
N ALA A 64 16.98 10.96 14.20
CA ALA A 64 16.23 9.90 14.88
C ALA A 64 16.15 8.60 14.07
N VAL A 65 16.39 8.63 12.76
CA VAL A 65 16.32 7.48 11.87
C VAL A 65 17.52 7.41 10.95
N ALA A 66 18.19 6.26 10.92
CA ALA A 66 19.19 5.95 9.89
C ALA A 66 18.46 5.32 8.69
N ALA A 67 18.49 5.96 7.54
CA ALA A 67 17.87 5.49 6.32
C ALA A 67 18.92 4.97 5.31
N PHE A 68 18.62 3.81 4.72
CA PHE A 68 19.41 3.22 3.64
C PHE A 68 18.49 3.12 2.42
N LEU A 69 18.68 4.07 1.48
CA LEU A 69 17.75 4.29 0.36
C LEU A 69 18.29 3.68 -0.93
N GLY A 70 17.45 2.97 -1.66
CA GLY A 70 17.79 2.38 -2.96
C GLY A 70 18.75 1.20 -2.85
N VAL A 71 18.52 0.30 -1.90
CA VAL A 71 19.28 -0.94 -1.74
C VAL A 71 18.79 -1.98 -2.75
N PRO A 72 19.63 -2.49 -3.68
CA PRO A 72 19.19 -3.46 -4.67
C PRO A 72 18.97 -4.83 -4.03
N PHE A 73 17.80 -5.42 -4.26
CA PHE A 73 17.52 -6.81 -3.86
C PHE A 73 17.51 -7.77 -5.05
N ALA A 74 17.42 -7.23 -6.27
CA ALA A 74 17.40 -7.99 -7.51
C ALA A 74 18.34 -7.38 -8.54
N ARG A 75 18.72 -8.18 -9.56
CA ARG A 75 19.34 -7.66 -10.78
C ARG A 75 18.33 -6.80 -11.54
N PRO A 76 18.75 -5.72 -12.22
CA PRO A 76 17.89 -4.93 -13.06
C PRO A 76 17.13 -5.81 -14.08
N PRO A 77 15.79 -5.77 -14.13
CA PRO A 77 14.99 -6.58 -15.06
C PRO A 77 14.89 -5.92 -16.45
N VAL A 78 16.04 -5.64 -17.06
CA VAL A 78 16.19 -4.94 -18.34
C VAL A 78 16.66 -5.86 -19.45
N GLY A 79 16.41 -5.51 -20.70
CA GLY A 79 16.88 -6.27 -21.87
C GLY A 79 16.35 -7.70 -21.85
N ASP A 80 17.24 -8.68 -21.87
CA ASP A 80 16.88 -10.11 -21.85
C ASP A 80 16.18 -10.53 -20.54
N LEU A 81 16.37 -9.78 -19.46
CA LEU A 81 15.70 -10.01 -18.18
C LEU A 81 14.31 -9.36 -18.08
N ARG A 82 13.92 -8.53 -19.05
CA ARG A 82 12.55 -8.00 -19.14
C ARG A 82 11.58 -9.18 -19.23
N PHE A 83 10.50 -9.14 -18.46
CA PHE A 83 9.49 -10.21 -18.33
C PHE A 83 10.03 -11.56 -17.83
N GLU A 84 11.24 -11.60 -17.24
CA GLU A 84 11.76 -12.81 -16.61
C GLU A 84 11.57 -12.77 -15.08
N LYS A 85 11.65 -13.95 -14.44
CA LYS A 85 11.68 -14.07 -12.98
C LYS A 85 12.78 -13.19 -12.40
N PRO A 86 12.54 -12.52 -11.26
CA PRO A 86 13.59 -11.72 -10.64
C PRO A 86 14.76 -12.61 -10.22
N ARG A 87 15.97 -12.09 -10.42
CA ARG A 87 17.21 -12.76 -10.03
C ARG A 87 17.85 -11.99 -8.87
N PRO A 88 18.43 -12.64 -7.85
CA PRO A 88 19.11 -11.96 -6.76
C PRO A 88 20.13 -10.93 -7.25
N ALA A 89 20.24 -9.82 -6.55
CA ALA A 89 21.26 -8.80 -6.80
C ALA A 89 22.67 -9.40 -6.73
N ALA A 90 23.63 -8.79 -7.40
CA ALA A 90 25.04 -9.10 -7.21
C ALA A 90 25.55 -8.45 -5.92
N ALA A 91 26.51 -9.08 -5.25
CA ALA A 91 27.24 -8.47 -4.16
C ALA A 91 28.05 -7.28 -4.69
N TRP A 92 28.14 -6.24 -3.87
CA TRP A 92 28.92 -5.02 -4.19
C TRP A 92 30.25 -4.93 -3.43
N ALA A 93 30.54 -5.87 -2.51
CA ALA A 93 31.82 -5.95 -1.86
C ALA A 93 32.96 -6.10 -2.88
N PRO A 94 34.14 -5.46 -2.68
CA PRO A 94 34.54 -4.67 -1.50
C PRO A 94 34.09 -3.21 -1.51
N GLN A 95 33.41 -2.72 -2.57
CA GLN A 95 32.94 -1.35 -2.67
C GLN A 95 31.86 -1.05 -1.62
N THR A 96 31.74 0.22 -1.24
CA THR A 96 30.65 0.68 -0.39
C THR A 96 29.47 1.15 -1.25
N LEU A 97 28.30 0.53 -1.06
CA LEU A 97 27.07 1.00 -1.68
C LEU A 97 26.65 2.33 -1.07
N LEU A 98 26.50 3.36 -1.88
CA LEU A 98 25.93 4.65 -1.46
C LEU A 98 24.39 4.54 -1.48
N ALA A 99 23.82 4.09 -0.37
CA ALA A 99 22.38 3.97 -0.16
C ALA A 99 21.79 5.28 0.40
N THR A 100 22.03 6.38 -0.29
CA THR A 100 21.78 7.76 0.20
C THR A 100 20.64 8.47 -0.53
N ARG A 101 20.05 7.85 -1.56
CA ARG A 101 18.95 8.42 -2.35
C ARG A 101 18.03 7.36 -2.88
N PHE A 102 16.79 7.73 -3.07
CA PHE A 102 15.81 6.89 -3.75
C PHE A 102 16.25 6.55 -5.17
N LYS A 103 15.80 5.40 -5.64
CA LYS A 103 15.96 4.96 -7.03
C LYS A 103 14.68 5.24 -7.82
N PRO A 104 14.75 5.24 -9.15
CA PRO A 104 13.58 5.45 -10.00
C PRO A 104 12.43 4.51 -9.65
N ALA A 105 11.21 5.00 -9.80
CA ALA A 105 10.02 4.17 -9.75
C ALA A 105 9.99 3.16 -10.89
N CYS A 106 9.29 2.04 -10.72
CA CYS A 106 9.06 1.10 -11.81
C CYS A 106 8.24 1.75 -12.91
N MET A 107 8.45 1.28 -14.16
CA MET A 107 7.72 1.78 -15.33
C MET A 107 6.22 1.75 -15.09
N GLN A 108 5.56 2.89 -15.26
CA GLN A 108 4.14 3.08 -14.97
C GLN A 108 3.55 4.17 -15.84
N GLN A 109 2.23 4.35 -15.76
CA GLN A 109 1.56 5.47 -16.44
C GLN A 109 1.72 6.77 -15.68
N GLY A 110 1.56 7.88 -16.41
CA GLY A 110 1.65 9.21 -15.85
C GLY A 110 3.07 9.79 -15.92
N LYS A 111 3.22 10.97 -15.35
CA LYS A 111 4.51 11.63 -15.20
C LYS A 111 4.86 11.67 -13.71
N LEU A 112 6.09 11.37 -13.40
CA LEU A 112 6.65 11.56 -12.06
C LEU A 112 7.58 12.78 -12.07
N PRO A 113 7.81 13.39 -10.90
CA PRO A 113 8.81 14.44 -10.77
C PRO A 113 10.17 13.97 -11.33
N PRO A 114 10.90 14.85 -12.07
CA PRO A 114 12.15 14.47 -12.72
C PRO A 114 13.20 13.89 -11.79
N GLU A 115 13.22 14.33 -10.53
CA GLU A 115 14.14 13.85 -9.47
C GLU A 115 13.87 12.39 -9.06
N ILE A 116 12.66 11.86 -9.32
CA ILE A 116 12.31 10.47 -9.08
C ILE A 116 12.50 9.65 -10.35
N GLY A 117 11.88 10.09 -11.45
CA GLY A 117 11.91 9.40 -12.73
C GLY A 117 11.27 8.01 -12.71
N MET A 118 11.32 7.34 -13.85
CA MET A 118 10.86 5.95 -14.03
C MET A 118 11.93 5.14 -14.76
N SER A 119 12.06 3.87 -14.40
CA SER A 119 12.99 2.94 -15.07
C SER A 119 12.48 1.51 -14.94
N GLU A 120 12.89 0.65 -15.87
CA GLU A 120 12.79 -0.80 -15.66
C GLU A 120 13.78 -1.29 -14.59
N ASP A 121 14.94 -0.60 -14.43
CA ASP A 121 15.85 -0.81 -13.30
C ASP A 121 15.28 -0.13 -12.06
N CYS A 122 14.37 -0.84 -11.37
CA CYS A 122 13.57 -0.31 -10.27
C CYS A 122 13.48 -1.23 -9.05
N LEU A 123 14.10 -2.41 -9.07
CA LEU A 123 13.95 -3.41 -8.01
C LEU A 123 14.86 -3.11 -6.81
N TYR A 124 14.44 -2.13 -6.04
CA TYR A 124 15.15 -1.60 -4.86
C TYR A 124 14.22 -1.56 -3.65
N LEU A 125 14.82 -1.63 -2.47
CA LEU A 125 14.13 -1.41 -1.21
C LEU A 125 14.80 -0.26 -0.44
N ASN A 126 14.05 0.33 0.50
CA ASN A 126 14.56 1.34 1.41
C ASN A 126 14.37 0.84 2.84
N ILE A 127 15.37 1.03 3.71
CA ILE A 127 15.38 0.52 5.08
C ILE A 127 15.53 1.69 6.04
N TYR A 128 14.62 1.82 7.00
CA TYR A 128 14.57 2.90 7.98
C TYR A 128 14.74 2.30 9.37
N VAL A 129 15.86 2.63 10.02
CA VAL A 129 16.27 2.08 11.32
C VAL A 129 16.15 3.15 12.39
N PRO A 130 15.22 3.05 13.35
CA PRO A 130 15.10 4.03 14.43
C PRO A 130 16.32 3.98 15.37
N GLN A 131 16.73 5.14 15.87
CA GLN A 131 17.86 5.27 16.81
C GLN A 131 17.43 5.17 18.28
N SER A 132 16.12 5.23 18.58
CA SER A 132 15.60 4.95 19.91
C SER A 132 16.10 3.60 20.42
N LYS A 133 16.40 3.49 21.71
CA LYS A 133 16.79 2.19 22.29
C LYS A 133 15.65 1.19 22.17
N PRO A 134 15.92 -0.11 21.87
CA PRO A 134 14.89 -1.14 21.99
C PRO A 134 14.26 -1.13 23.39
N GLN A 135 12.98 -1.44 23.46
CA GLN A 135 12.26 -1.48 24.77
C GLN A 135 12.93 -2.45 25.76
N THR A 136 13.50 -3.54 25.24
CA THR A 136 14.35 -4.45 26.02
C THR A 136 15.79 -4.29 25.53
N PRO A 137 16.75 -3.96 26.41
CA PRO A 137 18.15 -3.82 26.02
C PRO A 137 18.65 -5.08 25.33
N GLY A 138 19.33 -4.91 24.18
CA GLY A 138 19.87 -6.02 23.39
C GLY A 138 18.85 -6.81 22.55
N ALA A 139 17.54 -6.53 22.67
CA ALA A 139 16.55 -7.19 21.83
C ALA A 139 16.58 -6.65 20.40
N ALA A 140 16.51 -7.55 19.42
CA ALA A 140 16.33 -7.17 18.01
C ALA A 140 14.95 -6.51 17.80
N ARG A 141 14.82 -5.62 16.82
CA ARG A 141 13.58 -4.89 16.53
C ARG A 141 12.61 -5.71 15.68
N PRO A 142 11.30 -5.53 15.85
CA PRO A 142 10.35 -5.99 14.84
C PRO A 142 10.60 -5.27 13.51
N VAL A 143 10.21 -5.92 12.43
CA VAL A 143 10.39 -5.43 11.06
C VAL A 143 9.03 -5.31 10.41
N MET A 144 8.74 -4.18 9.78
CA MET A 144 7.51 -3.94 9.05
C MET A 144 7.85 -3.64 7.59
N VAL A 145 7.31 -4.43 6.66
CA VAL A 145 7.58 -4.32 5.23
C VAL A 145 6.35 -3.78 4.53
N PHE A 146 6.47 -2.57 3.99
CA PHE A 146 5.38 -1.89 3.29
C PHE A 146 5.40 -2.20 1.80
N LEU A 147 4.25 -2.61 1.27
CA LEU A 147 3.95 -2.72 -0.14
C LEU A 147 3.00 -1.59 -0.54
N HIS A 148 3.43 -0.75 -1.47
CA HIS A 148 2.61 0.39 -1.92
C HIS A 148 1.38 -0.04 -2.72
N GLY A 149 0.35 0.81 -2.71
CA GLY A 149 -0.85 0.67 -3.52
C GLY A 149 -0.68 1.09 -4.96
N GLY A 150 -1.78 1.54 -5.59
CA GLY A 150 -1.79 2.04 -6.97
C GLY A 150 -2.26 1.05 -8.02
N ARG A 151 -3.15 0.10 -7.65
CA ARG A 151 -3.85 -0.83 -8.56
C ARG A 151 -2.94 -1.75 -9.38
N TYR A 152 -1.68 -1.94 -8.97
CA TYR A 152 -0.60 -2.60 -9.75
C TYR A 152 -0.20 -1.84 -11.03
N TRP A 153 -0.66 -0.61 -11.22
CA TRP A 153 -0.38 0.22 -12.41
C TRP A 153 0.56 1.38 -12.10
N THR A 154 0.47 1.91 -10.91
CA THR A 154 1.24 3.05 -10.40
C THR A 154 1.74 2.77 -9.00
N GLY A 155 2.50 3.71 -8.45
CA GLY A 155 3.04 3.63 -7.11
C GLY A 155 4.56 3.48 -7.07
N ARG A 156 5.14 3.71 -5.93
CA ARG A 156 6.59 3.63 -5.73
C ARG A 156 6.96 3.46 -4.26
N SER A 157 8.09 2.85 -4.00
CA SER A 157 8.60 2.65 -2.63
C SER A 157 9.05 3.94 -1.93
N SER A 158 9.17 5.05 -2.66
CA SER A 158 9.53 6.38 -2.15
C SER A 158 8.34 7.33 -1.98
N GLU A 159 7.11 6.86 -2.16
CA GLU A 159 5.92 7.68 -2.10
C GLU A 159 5.55 8.06 -0.67
N ASN A 160 5.68 7.10 0.22
CA ASN A 160 5.30 7.24 1.61
C ASN A 160 6.52 7.59 2.47
N HIS A 161 6.40 8.69 3.20
CA HIS A 161 7.40 9.16 4.14
C HIS A 161 7.29 8.36 5.44
N VAL A 162 7.90 7.17 5.47
CA VAL A 162 7.74 6.20 6.57
C VAL A 162 8.74 6.39 7.72
N GLU A 163 9.62 7.37 7.64
CA GLU A 163 10.63 7.67 8.67
C GLU A 163 10.00 7.98 10.02
N LYS A 164 8.88 8.71 10.04
CA LYS A 164 8.14 9.01 11.27
C LYS A 164 7.49 7.76 11.86
N LEU A 165 6.99 6.85 11.01
CA LEU A 165 6.50 5.57 11.48
C LEU A 165 7.63 4.74 12.11
N ALA A 166 8.82 4.73 11.52
CA ALA A 166 9.98 4.04 12.10
C ALA A 166 10.31 4.59 13.49
N ALA A 167 10.38 5.92 13.63
CA ALA A 167 10.63 6.57 14.92
C ALA A 167 9.52 6.27 15.94
N GLY A 168 8.25 6.34 15.53
CA GLY A 168 7.08 6.18 16.40
C GLY A 168 6.79 4.74 16.84
N THR A 169 7.19 3.74 16.04
CA THR A 169 6.95 2.31 16.35
C THR A 169 8.14 1.62 16.99
N ASN A 170 9.33 2.20 16.95
CA ASN A 170 10.61 1.54 17.26
C ASN A 170 10.83 0.23 16.46
N ALA A 171 10.18 0.10 15.31
CA ALA A 171 10.35 -0.98 14.34
C ALA A 171 11.27 -0.55 13.20
N ILE A 172 11.96 -1.49 12.58
CA ILE A 172 12.60 -1.25 11.28
C ILE A 172 11.49 -1.25 10.23
N ILE A 173 11.37 -0.14 9.49
CA ILE A 173 10.42 -0.05 8.38
C ILE A 173 11.17 -0.27 7.08
N VAL A 174 10.58 -1.05 6.18
CA VAL A 174 11.14 -1.31 4.84
C VAL A 174 10.06 -1.02 3.81
N THR A 175 10.38 -0.23 2.78
CA THR A 175 9.50 -0.04 1.62
C THR A 175 10.09 -0.75 0.41
N VAL A 176 9.25 -1.44 -0.36
CA VAL A 176 9.68 -2.31 -1.46
C VAL A 176 9.09 -1.82 -2.77
N ALA A 177 9.94 -1.63 -3.79
CA ALA A 177 9.50 -1.46 -5.17
C ALA A 177 9.32 -2.83 -5.83
N TYR A 178 8.32 -2.96 -6.68
CA TYR A 178 8.03 -4.17 -7.45
C TYR A 178 7.49 -3.79 -8.83
N ARG A 179 7.70 -4.64 -9.83
CA ARG A 179 7.24 -4.39 -11.20
C ARG A 179 5.73 -4.29 -11.26
N LEU A 180 5.26 -3.36 -12.05
CA LEU A 180 3.87 -2.98 -12.23
C LEU A 180 3.40 -3.31 -13.64
N ASN A 181 2.08 -3.24 -13.87
CA ASN A 181 1.44 -3.39 -15.18
C ASN A 181 2.02 -4.55 -16.02
N VAL A 182 2.22 -4.36 -17.31
CA VAL A 182 2.76 -5.42 -18.18
C VAL A 182 4.13 -5.94 -17.74
N PHE A 183 4.98 -5.09 -17.15
CA PHE A 183 6.32 -5.52 -16.71
C PHE A 183 6.28 -6.53 -15.57
N GLY A 184 5.28 -6.40 -14.69
CA GLY A 184 5.07 -7.27 -13.53
C GLY A 184 4.03 -8.38 -13.74
N PHE A 185 3.10 -8.21 -14.69
CA PHE A 185 1.91 -9.04 -14.76
C PHE A 185 1.54 -9.48 -16.19
N LEU A 186 2.48 -9.46 -17.12
CA LEU A 186 2.29 -10.08 -18.42
C LEU A 186 2.07 -11.58 -18.26
N ALA A 187 1.00 -12.12 -18.87
CA ALA A 187 0.64 -13.51 -18.73
C ALA A 187 0.19 -14.12 -20.08
N ASP A 188 0.59 -15.35 -20.31
CA ASP A 188 0.04 -16.25 -21.32
C ASP A 188 0.16 -17.71 -20.86
N ALA A 189 -0.54 -18.63 -21.54
CA ALA A 189 -0.59 -20.04 -21.18
C ALA A 189 0.78 -20.74 -21.16
N THR A 190 1.73 -20.33 -22.02
CA THR A 190 3.09 -20.89 -22.06
C THR A 190 3.89 -20.41 -20.86
N ARG A 191 3.83 -19.13 -20.56
CA ARG A 191 4.51 -18.52 -19.42
C ARG A 191 3.98 -19.05 -18.08
N ALA A 192 2.67 -19.23 -17.96
CA ALA A 192 2.05 -19.80 -16.76
C ALA A 192 2.60 -21.20 -16.44
N ARG A 193 2.75 -22.07 -17.47
CA ARG A 193 3.38 -23.39 -17.28
C ARG A 193 4.83 -23.29 -16.78
N GLY A 194 5.58 -22.28 -17.22
CA GLY A 194 6.94 -21.99 -16.75
C GLY A 194 6.99 -21.35 -15.35
N GLY A 195 5.86 -20.84 -14.85
CA GLY A 195 5.78 -20.01 -13.63
C GLY A 195 6.35 -18.61 -13.85
N ASP A 196 6.26 -18.08 -15.08
CA ASP A 196 6.76 -16.76 -15.48
C ASP A 196 5.63 -15.73 -15.55
N THR A 197 4.62 -15.90 -14.71
CA THR A 197 3.50 -14.99 -14.47
C THR A 197 3.62 -14.37 -13.07
N ASN A 198 2.81 -13.35 -12.79
CA ASN A 198 2.78 -12.70 -11.49
C ASN A 198 4.18 -12.25 -11.00
N LEU A 199 5.00 -11.75 -11.93
CA LEU A 199 6.40 -11.40 -11.64
C LEU A 199 6.52 -10.32 -10.58
N GLY A 200 5.57 -9.36 -10.52
CA GLY A 200 5.54 -8.36 -9.46
C GLY A 200 5.39 -8.96 -8.06
N LEU A 201 4.61 -10.06 -7.92
CA LEU A 201 4.53 -10.80 -6.64
C LEU A 201 5.83 -11.55 -6.34
N GLN A 202 6.50 -12.08 -7.38
CA GLN A 202 7.80 -12.75 -7.22
C GLN A 202 8.91 -11.75 -6.84
N ASP A 203 8.84 -10.50 -7.32
CA ASP A 203 9.72 -9.41 -6.90
C ASP A 203 9.60 -9.15 -5.39
N GLN A 204 8.36 -9.07 -4.89
CA GLN A 204 8.06 -8.92 -3.45
C GLN A 204 8.62 -10.09 -2.63
N GLN A 205 8.46 -11.32 -3.11
CA GLN A 205 9.02 -12.50 -2.45
C GLN A 205 10.55 -12.47 -2.40
N LEU A 206 11.19 -12.04 -3.48
CA LEU A 206 12.66 -11.91 -3.50
C LEU A 206 13.14 -10.83 -2.53
N ALA A 207 12.44 -9.69 -2.44
CA ALA A 207 12.72 -8.65 -1.45
C ALA A 207 12.56 -9.17 -0.01
N LEU A 208 11.50 -9.92 0.26
CA LEU A 208 11.29 -10.56 1.58
C LEU A 208 12.39 -11.56 1.92
N ARG A 209 12.82 -12.41 0.98
CA ARG A 209 13.94 -13.35 1.19
C ARG A 209 15.24 -12.59 1.47
N TRP A 210 15.52 -11.53 0.71
CA TRP A 210 16.66 -10.67 0.94
C TRP A 210 16.62 -10.10 2.35
N LEU A 211 15.48 -9.57 2.76
CA LEU A 211 15.30 -8.95 4.07
C LEU A 211 15.51 -9.96 5.22
N VAL A 212 14.85 -11.11 5.18
CA VAL A 212 14.99 -12.16 6.22
C VAL A 212 16.44 -12.60 6.37
N THR A 213 17.21 -12.61 5.28
CA THR A 213 18.62 -12.97 5.29
C THR A 213 19.51 -11.88 5.90
N HIS A 214 19.18 -10.60 5.72
CA HIS A 214 20.10 -9.50 5.99
C HIS A 214 19.67 -8.55 7.10
N VAL A 215 18.42 -8.60 7.56
CA VAL A 215 17.87 -7.60 8.50
C VAL A 215 18.55 -7.57 9.86
N THR A 216 19.19 -8.66 10.27
CA THR A 216 20.00 -8.71 11.51
C THR A 216 21.16 -7.71 11.50
N ALA A 217 21.74 -7.42 10.33
CA ALA A 217 22.76 -6.38 10.18
C ALA A 217 22.25 -4.96 10.52
N PHE A 218 20.94 -4.77 10.49
CA PHE A 218 20.27 -3.53 10.86
C PHE A 218 19.67 -3.56 12.27
N GLY A 219 19.86 -4.67 13.01
CA GLY A 219 19.30 -4.87 14.35
C GLY A 219 17.85 -5.37 14.35
N GLY A 220 17.36 -5.90 13.23
CA GLY A 220 16.02 -6.48 13.10
C GLY A 220 15.96 -7.98 13.41
N ASP A 221 14.79 -8.46 13.81
CA ASP A 221 14.51 -9.88 14.03
C ASP A 221 13.79 -10.49 12.81
N PRO A 222 14.44 -11.39 12.05
CA PRO A 222 13.83 -12.03 10.89
C PRO A 222 12.63 -12.94 11.24
N ARG A 223 12.41 -13.25 12.50
CA ARG A 223 11.26 -14.01 12.99
C ARG A 223 10.10 -13.13 13.44
N ARG A 224 10.24 -11.82 13.33
CA ARG A 224 9.21 -10.82 13.67
C ARG A 224 9.00 -9.84 12.51
N VAL A 225 8.72 -10.41 11.33
CA VAL A 225 8.41 -9.67 10.11
C VAL A 225 6.89 -9.52 9.97
N THR A 226 6.43 -8.29 9.80
CA THR A 226 5.05 -7.93 9.47
C THR A 226 5.02 -7.40 8.05
N LEU A 227 4.29 -8.09 7.17
CA LEU A 227 4.02 -7.60 5.81
C LEU A 227 2.77 -6.75 5.84
N PHE A 228 2.85 -5.51 5.35
CA PHE A 228 1.68 -4.64 5.33
C PHE A 228 1.62 -3.81 4.05
N GLY A 229 0.44 -3.35 3.73
CA GLY A 229 0.20 -2.51 2.58
C GLY A 229 -1.22 -1.96 2.57
N GLU A 230 -1.44 -1.03 1.66
CA GLU A 230 -2.73 -0.42 1.43
C GLU A 230 -3.18 -0.69 -0.01
N SER A 231 -4.51 -0.81 -0.23
CA SER A 231 -5.06 -1.01 -1.58
C SER A 231 -4.47 -2.25 -2.28
N ALA A 232 -3.88 -2.08 -3.45
CA ALA A 232 -3.17 -3.15 -4.17
C ALA A 232 -1.97 -3.71 -3.38
N GLY A 233 -1.34 -2.91 -2.51
CA GLY A 233 -0.31 -3.38 -1.58
C GLY A 233 -0.87 -4.34 -0.54
N ALA A 234 -2.05 -4.06 0.00
CA ALA A 234 -2.75 -4.99 0.90
C ALA A 234 -3.24 -6.23 0.16
N GLY A 235 -3.73 -6.07 -1.09
CA GLY A 235 -4.03 -7.18 -1.99
C GLY A 235 -2.80 -8.07 -2.22
N SER A 236 -1.63 -7.46 -2.46
CA SER A 236 -0.36 -8.19 -2.54
C SER A 236 -0.05 -8.95 -1.25
N ALA A 237 -0.16 -8.31 -0.08
CA ALA A 237 0.10 -8.96 1.21
C ALA A 237 -0.85 -10.16 1.43
N MET A 238 -2.11 -10.05 1.03
CA MET A 238 -3.07 -11.16 1.03
C MET A 238 -2.64 -12.27 0.06
N LEU A 239 -2.24 -11.94 -1.16
CA LEU A 239 -1.77 -12.94 -2.13
C LEU A 239 -0.49 -13.65 -1.65
N GLN A 240 0.42 -12.94 -0.97
CA GLN A 240 1.57 -13.58 -0.32
C GLN A 240 1.15 -14.50 0.85
N LEU A 241 0.05 -14.19 1.55
CA LEU A 241 -0.50 -15.09 2.57
C LEU A 241 -1.02 -16.40 1.95
N LEU A 242 -1.51 -16.36 0.72
CA LEU A 242 -2.03 -17.50 -0.03
C LEU A 242 -0.95 -18.29 -0.77
N ASP A 243 0.16 -17.68 -1.14
CA ASP A 243 1.22 -18.33 -1.93
C ASP A 243 2.15 -19.17 -1.03
N PRO A 244 2.22 -20.49 -1.25
CA PRO A 244 3.16 -21.35 -0.52
C PRO A 244 4.63 -20.94 -0.65
N ALA A 245 5.01 -20.26 -1.75
CA ALA A 245 6.38 -19.79 -1.96
C ALA A 245 6.79 -18.64 -1.03
N ALA A 246 5.82 -17.98 -0.39
CA ALA A 246 6.05 -16.95 0.62
C ALA A 246 6.02 -17.50 2.06
N ALA A 247 5.83 -18.81 2.24
CA ALA A 247 5.72 -19.41 3.56
C ALA A 247 6.96 -19.14 4.43
N GLY A 248 6.71 -18.65 5.65
CA GLY A 248 7.76 -18.37 6.63
C GLY A 248 8.49 -17.03 6.44
N LEU A 249 8.26 -16.30 5.35
CA LEU A 249 8.90 -15.00 5.09
C LEU A 249 8.34 -13.86 5.98
N PHE A 250 7.16 -14.04 6.54
CA PHE A 250 6.55 -13.12 7.51
C PHE A 250 5.67 -13.89 8.50
N GLN A 251 5.43 -13.30 9.65
CA GLN A 251 4.64 -13.90 10.74
C GLN A 251 3.36 -13.12 11.03
N ARG A 252 3.23 -11.92 10.45
CA ARG A 252 2.06 -11.07 10.59
C ARG A 252 1.75 -10.39 9.28
N ALA A 253 0.48 -10.08 9.05
CA ALA A 253 0.03 -9.29 7.91
C ALA A 253 -0.93 -8.19 8.36
N ILE A 254 -0.82 -6.99 7.75
CA ILE A 254 -1.81 -5.91 7.92
C ILE A 254 -2.35 -5.57 6.54
N LEU A 255 -3.66 -5.72 6.39
CA LEU A 255 -4.38 -5.56 5.13
C LEU A 255 -5.24 -4.30 5.24
N GLN A 256 -4.72 -3.17 4.72
CA GLN A 256 -5.39 -1.87 4.77
C GLN A 256 -6.16 -1.65 3.48
N SER A 257 -7.50 -1.68 3.54
CA SER A 257 -8.37 -1.48 2.37
C SER A 257 -7.95 -2.35 1.19
N ALA A 258 -7.84 -3.66 1.42
CA ALA A 258 -7.26 -4.58 0.46
C ALA A 258 -8.00 -4.58 -0.88
N TRP A 259 -7.28 -4.35 -1.95
CA TRP A 259 -7.78 -4.31 -3.32
C TRP A 259 -7.78 -5.70 -3.94
N GLN A 260 -8.80 -5.99 -4.72
CA GLN A 260 -8.95 -7.15 -5.61
C GLN A 260 -9.34 -8.48 -4.96
N TRP A 261 -10.61 -8.74 -5.07
CA TRP A 261 -11.28 -9.97 -4.66
C TRP A 261 -11.48 -10.93 -5.81
N ARG A 262 -11.60 -10.40 -7.03
CA ARG A 262 -11.70 -11.17 -8.25
C ARG A 262 -10.51 -10.87 -9.16
N LEU A 263 -9.66 -11.86 -9.33
CA LEU A 263 -8.53 -11.80 -10.22
C LEU A 263 -8.93 -12.27 -11.62
N PRO A 264 -8.31 -11.73 -12.68
CA PRO A 264 -8.49 -12.27 -14.03
C PRO A 264 -8.07 -13.73 -14.08
N THR A 265 -8.75 -14.49 -14.92
CA THR A 265 -8.32 -15.83 -15.31
C THR A 265 -7.10 -15.72 -16.22
N LEU A 266 -6.36 -16.83 -16.35
CA LEU A 266 -5.23 -16.88 -17.29
C LEU A 266 -5.67 -16.59 -18.73
N GLU A 267 -6.87 -17.01 -19.13
CA GLU A 267 -7.45 -16.73 -20.45
C GLU A 267 -7.66 -15.23 -20.65
N GLN A 268 -8.27 -14.55 -19.68
CA GLN A 268 -8.50 -13.09 -19.72
C GLN A 268 -7.19 -12.32 -19.78
N ALA A 269 -6.19 -12.69 -18.97
CA ALA A 269 -4.88 -12.07 -18.98
C ALA A 269 -4.12 -12.33 -20.28
N THR A 270 -4.25 -13.53 -20.87
CA THR A 270 -3.69 -13.88 -22.18
C THR A 270 -4.30 -13.03 -23.29
N ALA A 271 -5.61 -12.84 -23.29
CA ALA A 271 -6.30 -11.98 -24.26
C ALA A 271 -5.76 -10.53 -24.21
N GLY A 272 -5.54 -9.99 -23.00
CA GLY A 272 -4.92 -8.67 -22.82
C GLY A 272 -3.48 -8.62 -23.35
N THR A 273 -2.69 -9.67 -23.16
CA THR A 273 -1.34 -9.77 -23.70
C THR A 273 -1.34 -9.78 -25.24
N HIS A 274 -2.26 -10.52 -25.87
CA HIS A 274 -2.42 -10.54 -27.32
C HIS A 274 -2.89 -9.19 -27.88
N ALA A 275 -3.81 -8.51 -27.17
CA ALA A 275 -4.25 -7.17 -27.56
C ALA A 275 -3.08 -6.15 -27.52
N LEU A 276 -2.22 -6.23 -26.50
CA LEU A 276 -1.00 -5.43 -26.43
C LEU A 276 -0.04 -5.75 -27.58
N ALA A 277 0.18 -7.03 -27.86
CA ALA A 277 1.05 -7.46 -28.95
C ALA A 277 0.55 -6.92 -30.29
N ALA A 278 -0.75 -7.03 -30.58
CA ALA A 278 -1.37 -6.51 -31.80
C ALA A 278 -1.21 -4.98 -31.91
N ARG A 279 -1.37 -4.24 -30.83
CA ARG A 279 -1.17 -2.78 -30.81
C ARG A 279 0.26 -2.36 -31.14
N LEU A 280 1.23 -3.23 -30.89
CA LEU A 280 2.66 -3.00 -31.13
C LEU A 280 3.17 -3.73 -32.40
N ASP A 281 2.26 -4.18 -33.26
CA ASP A 281 2.58 -4.94 -34.49
C ASP A 281 3.44 -6.17 -34.20
N CYS A 282 3.32 -6.76 -33.00
CA CYS A 282 3.98 -8.01 -32.65
C CYS A 282 3.10 -9.21 -32.98
N PRO A 283 3.70 -10.34 -33.42
CA PRO A 283 2.94 -11.57 -33.68
C PRO A 283 2.34 -12.07 -32.35
N SER A 284 1.09 -12.54 -32.38
CA SER A 284 0.46 -13.18 -31.22
C SER A 284 0.88 -14.65 -31.07
N THR A 285 1.35 -15.28 -32.15
CA THR A 285 1.79 -16.68 -32.19
C THR A 285 3.03 -16.83 -33.06
N PRO A 286 3.97 -17.72 -32.72
CA PRO A 286 4.06 -18.45 -31.47
C PRO A 286 4.43 -17.53 -30.30
N SER A 287 4.11 -17.93 -29.09
CA SER A 287 4.34 -17.16 -27.85
C SER A 287 5.80 -16.67 -27.71
N ALA A 288 6.77 -17.45 -28.11
CA ALA A 288 8.19 -17.06 -28.10
C ALA A 288 8.50 -15.87 -29.04
N ALA A 289 7.90 -15.82 -30.22
CA ALA A 289 8.08 -14.71 -31.18
C ALA A 289 7.39 -13.44 -30.65
N MET A 290 6.20 -13.57 -30.09
CA MET A 290 5.50 -12.49 -29.40
C MET A 290 6.36 -11.88 -28.27
N LEU A 291 6.85 -12.72 -27.38
CA LEU A 291 7.68 -12.29 -26.26
C LEU A 291 8.97 -11.61 -26.72
N ALA A 292 9.65 -12.19 -27.72
CA ALA A 292 10.86 -11.60 -28.29
C ALA A 292 10.60 -10.21 -28.91
N CYS A 293 9.44 -10.02 -29.55
CA CYS A 293 9.02 -8.71 -30.05
C CYS A 293 8.75 -7.73 -28.93
N LEU A 294 7.94 -8.11 -27.93
CA LEU A 294 7.62 -7.26 -26.77
C LEU A 294 8.88 -6.91 -25.95
N LYS A 295 9.87 -7.82 -25.84
CA LYS A 295 11.14 -7.51 -25.18
C LYS A 295 11.93 -6.39 -25.87
N ARG A 296 11.80 -6.24 -27.18
CA ARG A 296 12.47 -5.18 -27.96
C ARG A 296 11.70 -3.87 -28.01
N ALA A 297 10.42 -3.88 -27.66
CA ALA A 297 9.58 -2.68 -27.72
C ALA A 297 10.08 -1.61 -26.72
N PRO A 298 10.02 -0.32 -27.08
CA PRO A 298 10.30 0.76 -26.13
C PRO A 298 9.42 0.66 -24.88
N ALA A 299 10.00 0.90 -23.71
CA ALA A 299 9.31 0.70 -22.42
C ALA A 299 8.07 1.59 -22.26
N ASP A 300 8.13 2.82 -22.76
CA ASP A 300 7.02 3.77 -22.76
C ASP A 300 5.83 3.32 -23.62
N LYS A 301 6.08 2.52 -24.66
CA LYS A 301 5.03 1.93 -25.52
C LYS A 301 4.36 0.71 -24.92
N LEU A 302 5.03 0.09 -23.94
CA LEU A 302 4.52 -1.11 -23.27
C LEU A 302 3.49 -0.79 -22.18
N THR A 303 3.46 0.43 -21.64
CA THR A 303 2.47 0.83 -20.63
C THR A 303 1.14 1.16 -21.33
N PRO A 304 0.12 0.27 -21.27
CA PRO A 304 -1.15 0.52 -21.92
C PRO A 304 -1.92 1.64 -21.18
N PRO A 305 -2.70 2.47 -21.89
CA PRO A 305 -3.60 3.40 -21.25
C PRO A 305 -4.70 2.68 -20.46
N LEU A 306 -5.29 3.36 -19.48
CA LEU A 306 -6.54 2.92 -18.89
C LEU A 306 -7.66 2.97 -19.96
N PRO A 307 -8.57 2.01 -20.09
CA PRO A 307 -8.85 0.86 -19.19
C PRO A 307 -8.09 -0.44 -19.50
N ASP A 308 -7.30 -0.54 -20.55
CA ASP A 308 -6.65 -1.79 -21.01
C ASP A 308 -5.67 -2.38 -19.99
N SER A 309 -5.26 -1.57 -19.01
CA SER A 309 -4.40 -1.98 -17.91
C SER A 309 -5.01 -3.05 -16.99
N HIS A 310 -6.33 -3.25 -17.00
CA HIS A 310 -6.98 -4.30 -16.20
C HIS A 310 -6.49 -5.72 -16.50
N ALA A 311 -5.93 -5.94 -17.69
CA ALA A 311 -5.35 -7.22 -18.06
C ALA A 311 -4.02 -7.51 -17.36
N PHE A 312 -3.31 -6.48 -16.85
CA PHE A 312 -1.96 -6.59 -16.30
C PHE A 312 -1.95 -6.36 -14.79
N GLN A 313 -2.46 -7.35 -14.08
CA GLN A 313 -2.58 -7.41 -12.62
C GLN A 313 -2.40 -8.87 -12.16
N PRO A 314 -2.31 -9.18 -10.86
CA PRO A 314 -2.23 -10.56 -10.41
C PRO A 314 -3.31 -11.41 -11.04
N THR A 315 -2.93 -12.59 -11.53
CA THR A 315 -3.76 -13.47 -12.35
C THR A 315 -3.81 -14.86 -11.73
N VAL A 316 -4.97 -15.49 -11.75
CA VAL A 316 -5.11 -16.92 -11.40
C VAL A 316 -4.41 -17.73 -12.46
N ASP A 317 -3.17 -18.17 -12.18
CA ASP A 317 -2.30 -18.89 -13.10
C ASP A 317 -2.26 -20.40 -12.82
N GLY A 318 -2.98 -20.85 -11.79
CA GLY A 318 -3.01 -22.25 -11.35
C GLY A 318 -1.73 -22.72 -10.66
N ARG A 319 -0.79 -21.83 -10.37
CA ARG A 319 0.52 -22.13 -9.78
C ARG A 319 0.86 -21.25 -8.59
N SER A 320 1.19 -19.98 -8.79
CA SER A 320 1.40 -19.01 -7.69
C SER A 320 0.07 -18.61 -7.06
N ILE A 321 -0.96 -18.46 -7.88
CA ILE A 321 -2.33 -18.23 -7.46
C ILE A 321 -3.19 -19.36 -8.04
N GLN A 322 -3.48 -20.37 -7.21
CA GLN A 322 -4.07 -21.63 -7.67
C GLN A 322 -5.57 -21.52 -7.99
N ALA A 323 -6.27 -20.60 -7.34
CA ALA A 323 -7.68 -20.32 -7.52
C ALA A 323 -7.98 -18.88 -7.10
N GLN A 324 -9.25 -18.45 -7.21
CA GLN A 324 -9.68 -17.15 -6.70
C GLN A 324 -9.35 -17.01 -5.21
N PRO A 325 -8.89 -15.85 -4.75
CA PRO A 325 -8.42 -15.64 -3.39
C PRO A 325 -9.42 -16.07 -2.31
N LEU A 326 -10.67 -15.67 -2.45
CA LEU A 326 -11.72 -16.02 -1.49
C LEU A 326 -11.92 -17.55 -1.39
N ALA A 327 -11.93 -18.25 -2.53
CA ALA A 327 -12.06 -19.70 -2.55
C ALA A 327 -10.90 -20.43 -1.87
N LEU A 328 -9.67 -19.90 -1.95
CA LEU A 328 -8.51 -20.43 -1.22
C LEU A 328 -8.66 -20.20 0.29
N LEU A 329 -9.07 -19.01 0.69
CA LEU A 329 -9.31 -18.67 2.10
C LEU A 329 -10.41 -19.54 2.72
N GLU A 330 -11.55 -19.71 2.06
CA GLU A 330 -12.68 -20.54 2.51
C GLU A 330 -12.30 -22.03 2.66
N ARG A 331 -11.33 -22.49 1.88
CA ARG A 331 -10.76 -23.85 2.01
C ARG A 331 -9.65 -23.95 3.05
N GLY A 332 -9.29 -22.84 3.71
CA GLY A 332 -8.17 -22.79 4.64
C GLY A 332 -6.79 -22.98 3.97
N GLN A 333 -6.68 -22.72 2.66
CA GLN A 333 -5.46 -22.85 1.87
C GLN A 333 -4.62 -21.57 1.95
N PHE A 334 -4.15 -21.24 3.13
CA PHE A 334 -3.30 -20.10 3.41
C PHE A 334 -2.37 -20.36 4.61
N GLN A 335 -1.44 -19.46 4.87
CA GLN A 335 -0.50 -19.57 5.99
C GLN A 335 -1.23 -19.31 7.32
N ARG A 336 -1.88 -20.31 7.86
CA ARG A 336 -2.82 -20.27 9.00
C ARG A 336 -2.19 -19.78 10.32
N GLY A 337 -0.86 -19.80 10.44
CA GLY A 337 -0.11 -19.34 11.60
C GLY A 337 0.19 -17.83 11.60
N VAL A 338 -0.10 -17.12 10.52
CA VAL A 338 0.12 -15.67 10.39
C VAL A 338 -1.01 -14.93 11.10
N ALA A 339 -0.68 -14.01 12.01
CA ALA A 339 -1.67 -13.12 12.62
C ALA A 339 -2.05 -12.02 11.64
N VAL A 340 -3.34 -11.69 11.55
CA VAL A 340 -3.85 -10.71 10.57
C VAL A 340 -4.56 -9.55 11.26
N LEU A 341 -4.22 -8.33 10.82
CA LEU A 341 -4.99 -7.12 11.05
C LEU A 341 -5.57 -6.67 9.72
N ILE A 342 -6.89 -6.50 9.64
CA ILE A 342 -7.59 -6.07 8.43
C ILE A 342 -8.45 -4.87 8.72
N GLY A 343 -8.57 -3.95 7.78
CA GLY A 343 -9.45 -2.79 8.00
C GLY A 343 -9.83 -2.05 6.74
N LEU A 344 -10.76 -1.12 6.94
CA LEU A 344 -11.38 -0.29 5.91
C LEU A 344 -11.54 1.13 6.42
N ASN A 345 -11.64 2.06 5.48
CA ASN A 345 -12.07 3.43 5.72
C ASN A 345 -13.59 3.55 5.53
N ALA A 346 -14.20 4.53 6.21
CA ALA A 346 -15.68 4.65 6.25
C ALA A 346 -16.30 4.94 4.88
N GLU A 347 -15.62 5.70 4.04
CA GLU A 347 -16.11 6.15 2.73
C GLU A 347 -15.19 5.74 1.58
N GLU A 348 -14.81 4.46 1.52
CA GLU A 348 -13.87 3.90 0.53
C GLU A 348 -14.19 4.28 -0.93
N GLY A 349 -15.45 4.26 -1.29
CA GLY A 349 -15.88 4.49 -2.68
C GLY A 349 -15.87 5.95 -3.12
N ASN A 350 -15.79 6.92 -2.22
CA ASN A 350 -15.89 8.34 -2.56
C ASN A 350 -14.77 8.80 -3.48
N PHE A 351 -13.53 8.41 -3.22
CA PHE A 351 -12.40 8.72 -4.10
C PHE A 351 -12.58 8.10 -5.51
N MET A 352 -13.09 6.87 -5.56
CA MET A 352 -13.30 6.15 -6.82
C MET A 352 -14.44 6.76 -7.64
N ALA A 353 -15.53 7.17 -6.98
CA ALA A 353 -16.64 7.86 -7.62
C ALA A 353 -16.18 9.23 -8.15
N MET A 354 -15.42 9.98 -7.38
CA MET A 354 -14.86 11.27 -7.81
C MET A 354 -13.97 11.11 -9.04
N SER A 355 -13.07 10.14 -9.06
CA SER A 355 -12.13 9.93 -10.16
C SER A 355 -12.83 9.55 -11.48
N ARG A 356 -13.98 8.84 -11.42
CA ARG A 356 -14.73 8.37 -12.58
C ARG A 356 -15.74 9.39 -13.11
N THR A 357 -16.27 10.24 -12.25
CA THR A 357 -17.27 11.23 -12.65
C THR A 357 -16.66 12.60 -12.97
N GLY A 358 -15.39 12.84 -12.62
CA GLY A 358 -14.80 14.16 -12.65
C GLY A 358 -15.46 15.14 -11.69
N TRP A 359 -16.23 14.64 -10.72
CA TRP A 359 -16.96 15.45 -9.77
C TRP A 359 -16.00 16.14 -8.80
N LYS A 360 -16.11 17.45 -8.70
CA LYS A 360 -15.15 18.29 -7.97
C LYS A 360 -15.73 18.90 -6.69
N ARG A 361 -17.07 18.87 -6.54
CA ARG A 361 -17.76 19.55 -5.42
C ARG A 361 -19.00 18.77 -4.97
N PRO A 362 -19.28 18.75 -3.67
CA PRO A 362 -20.38 17.96 -3.11
C PRO A 362 -21.79 18.47 -3.51
N ASP A 363 -21.88 19.75 -3.89
CA ASP A 363 -23.10 20.43 -4.30
C ASP A 363 -23.45 20.23 -5.79
N GLN A 364 -22.57 19.58 -6.55
CA GLN A 364 -22.84 19.25 -7.95
C GLN A 364 -23.50 17.88 -8.07
N PRO A 365 -24.75 17.79 -8.54
CA PRO A 365 -25.40 16.52 -8.76
C PRO A 365 -24.70 15.73 -9.88
N VAL A 366 -24.56 14.45 -9.69
CA VAL A 366 -24.17 13.52 -10.76
C VAL A 366 -25.44 13.12 -11.51
N ASP A 367 -25.49 13.39 -12.82
CA ASP A 367 -26.62 12.99 -13.65
C ASP A 367 -26.65 11.47 -13.91
N ASP A 368 -27.79 11.00 -14.41
CA ASP A 368 -28.04 9.57 -14.67
C ASP A 368 -27.08 8.99 -15.72
N ALA A 369 -26.77 9.74 -16.75
CA ALA A 369 -25.87 9.28 -17.81
C ALA A 369 -24.45 9.08 -17.28
N THR A 370 -23.96 10.02 -16.48
CA THR A 370 -22.65 9.94 -15.82
C THR A 370 -22.59 8.79 -14.82
N TYR A 371 -23.64 8.60 -14.01
CA TYR A 371 -23.73 7.46 -13.08
C TYR A 371 -23.64 6.12 -13.82
N LEU A 372 -24.51 5.93 -14.83
CA LEU A 372 -24.58 4.69 -15.60
C LEU A 372 -23.27 4.41 -16.36
N ARG A 373 -22.71 5.42 -16.99
CA ARG A 373 -21.40 5.30 -17.66
C ARG A 373 -20.32 4.87 -16.69
N ALA A 374 -20.15 5.58 -15.57
CA ALA A 374 -19.10 5.31 -14.59
C ALA A 374 -19.22 3.92 -13.94
N ALA A 375 -20.45 3.49 -13.63
CA ALA A 375 -20.71 2.18 -13.07
C ALA A 375 -20.46 1.06 -14.09
N ARG A 376 -20.95 1.22 -15.34
CA ARG A 376 -20.72 0.23 -16.41
C ARG A 376 -19.24 0.11 -16.76
N GLU A 377 -18.51 1.20 -16.90
CA GLU A 377 -17.06 1.19 -17.11
C GLU A 377 -16.30 0.44 -16.01
N ALA A 378 -16.80 0.49 -14.76
CA ALA A 378 -16.19 -0.24 -13.66
C ALA A 378 -16.46 -1.75 -13.72
N LEU A 379 -17.66 -2.15 -14.15
CA LEU A 379 -18.16 -3.52 -14.03
C LEU A 379 -17.96 -4.37 -15.28
N THR A 380 -18.07 -3.79 -16.50
CA THR A 380 -18.01 -4.54 -17.76
C THR A 380 -16.71 -5.31 -18.00
N PRO A 381 -15.54 -4.95 -17.46
CA PRO A 381 -14.36 -5.80 -17.54
C PRO A 381 -14.49 -7.15 -16.82
N PHE A 382 -15.46 -7.27 -15.91
CA PHE A 382 -15.62 -8.43 -15.03
C PHE A 382 -16.94 -9.18 -15.23
N TYR A 383 -17.99 -8.50 -15.72
CA TYR A 383 -19.34 -9.01 -15.79
C TYR A 383 -19.99 -8.76 -17.15
N GLY A 384 -20.79 -9.72 -17.59
CA GLY A 384 -21.60 -9.55 -18.79
C GLY A 384 -22.72 -8.53 -18.63
N PRO A 385 -23.32 -8.04 -19.76
CA PRO A 385 -24.29 -6.95 -19.72
C PRO A 385 -25.48 -7.20 -18.78
N ALA A 386 -26.06 -8.41 -18.78
CA ALA A 386 -27.17 -8.75 -17.91
C ALA A 386 -26.81 -8.71 -16.42
N GLN A 387 -25.61 -9.17 -16.06
CA GLN A 387 -25.10 -9.10 -14.68
C GLN A 387 -24.85 -7.65 -14.25
N VAL A 388 -24.34 -6.80 -15.15
CA VAL A 388 -24.13 -5.37 -14.85
C VAL A 388 -25.47 -4.69 -14.53
N GLU A 389 -26.53 -4.93 -15.32
CA GLU A 389 -27.86 -4.35 -15.05
C GLU A 389 -28.45 -4.89 -13.74
N ASP A 390 -28.27 -6.17 -13.42
CA ASP A 390 -28.68 -6.73 -12.13
C ASP A 390 -27.96 -6.03 -10.97
N ILE A 391 -26.62 -5.88 -11.03
CA ILE A 391 -25.82 -5.18 -10.03
C ILE A 391 -26.31 -3.73 -9.84
N LEU A 392 -26.59 -3.01 -10.92
CA LEU A 392 -27.11 -1.64 -10.85
C LEU A 392 -28.44 -1.58 -10.10
N SER A 393 -29.29 -2.61 -10.24
CA SER A 393 -30.56 -2.71 -9.56
C SER A 393 -30.43 -2.80 -8.03
N TRP A 394 -29.33 -3.36 -7.51
CA TRP A 394 -29.09 -3.50 -6.07
C TRP A 394 -28.94 -2.16 -5.37
N TYR A 395 -28.49 -1.14 -6.08
CA TYR A 395 -28.26 0.23 -5.60
C TYR A 395 -29.39 1.21 -5.96
N ALA A 396 -30.49 0.70 -6.60
CA ALA A 396 -31.60 1.54 -7.05
C ALA A 396 -32.28 2.30 -5.91
N ARG A 397 -32.47 1.65 -4.75
CA ARG A 397 -33.06 2.29 -3.56
C ARG A 397 -32.15 3.42 -3.05
N GLN A 398 -30.85 3.17 -2.93
CA GLN A 398 -29.91 4.18 -2.46
C GLN A 398 -29.81 5.34 -3.45
N ARG A 399 -29.84 5.05 -4.75
CA ARG A 399 -29.89 6.05 -5.81
C ARG A 399 -31.13 6.95 -5.68
N ALA A 400 -32.31 6.37 -5.46
CA ALA A 400 -33.54 7.10 -5.32
C ALA A 400 -33.60 7.97 -4.05
N THR A 401 -32.99 7.52 -2.94
CA THR A 401 -33.06 8.21 -1.63
C THR A 401 -31.88 9.13 -1.34
N GLN A 402 -30.68 8.83 -1.88
CA GLN A 402 -29.43 9.54 -1.56
C GLN A 402 -28.76 10.16 -2.80
N GLY A 403 -29.31 9.90 -3.99
CA GLY A 403 -28.79 10.40 -5.26
C GLY A 403 -27.66 9.56 -5.88
N ASN A 404 -27.36 9.89 -7.12
CA ASN A 404 -26.41 9.12 -7.97
C ASN A 404 -25.01 9.03 -7.40
N TRP A 405 -24.49 10.12 -6.80
CA TRP A 405 -23.17 10.14 -6.20
C TRP A 405 -23.02 9.07 -5.10
N ARG A 406 -23.95 9.07 -4.13
CA ARG A 406 -23.89 8.15 -2.99
C ARG A 406 -24.08 6.70 -3.43
N ALA A 407 -24.96 6.46 -4.40
CA ALA A 407 -25.16 5.12 -4.95
C ALA A 407 -23.90 4.62 -5.71
N LEU A 408 -23.27 5.50 -6.50
CA LEU A 408 -22.02 5.14 -7.19
C LEU A 408 -20.88 4.88 -6.22
N SER A 409 -20.73 5.72 -5.20
CA SER A 409 -19.71 5.54 -4.17
C SER A 409 -19.90 4.21 -3.43
N ALA A 410 -21.13 3.88 -3.01
CA ALA A 410 -21.40 2.62 -2.36
C ALA A 410 -21.12 1.42 -3.29
N LEU A 411 -21.60 1.47 -4.54
CA LEU A 411 -21.34 0.41 -5.52
C LEU A 411 -19.84 0.17 -5.71
N LEU A 412 -19.06 1.24 -5.91
CA LEU A 412 -17.63 1.12 -6.16
C LEU A 412 -16.85 0.69 -4.90
N GLY A 413 -17.24 1.21 -3.73
CA GLY A 413 -16.66 0.80 -2.45
C GLY A 413 -16.90 -0.69 -2.16
N ASP A 414 -18.14 -1.13 -2.33
CA ASP A 414 -18.52 -2.53 -2.12
C ASP A 414 -17.86 -3.47 -3.13
N PHE A 415 -17.85 -3.07 -4.40
CA PHE A 415 -17.23 -3.87 -5.47
C PHE A 415 -15.73 -4.03 -5.29
N TYR A 416 -15.01 -2.96 -4.96
CA TYR A 416 -13.55 -3.00 -4.95
C TYR A 416 -12.97 -3.36 -3.59
N LEU A 417 -13.61 -3.03 -2.47
CA LEU A 417 -12.97 -3.03 -1.16
C LEU A 417 -13.82 -3.64 -0.04
N ASN A 418 -15.04 -3.11 0.19
CA ASN A 418 -15.79 -3.41 1.42
C ASN A 418 -16.17 -4.89 1.51
N CYS A 419 -16.90 -5.38 0.50
CA CYS A 419 -17.47 -6.73 0.56
C CYS A 419 -16.39 -7.80 0.61
N GLY A 420 -15.35 -7.63 -0.20
CA GLY A 420 -14.23 -8.54 -0.15
C GLY A 420 -13.50 -8.52 1.20
N SER A 421 -13.31 -7.36 1.83
CA SER A 421 -12.67 -7.28 3.15
C SER A 421 -13.48 -8.00 4.22
N TYR A 422 -14.82 -7.89 4.18
CA TYR A 422 -15.68 -8.62 5.10
C TYR A 422 -15.58 -10.14 4.89
N ASP A 423 -15.66 -10.59 3.64
CA ASP A 423 -15.55 -12.01 3.28
C ASP A 423 -14.21 -12.61 3.70
N VAL A 424 -13.11 -11.88 3.47
CA VAL A 424 -11.76 -12.31 3.89
C VAL A 424 -11.65 -12.39 5.40
N ALA A 425 -12.14 -11.39 6.14
CA ALA A 425 -12.12 -11.45 7.60
C ALA A 425 -12.88 -12.66 8.13
N GLN A 426 -14.05 -12.96 7.55
CA GLN A 426 -14.85 -14.13 7.90
C GLN A 426 -14.14 -15.44 7.57
N ALA A 427 -13.57 -15.58 6.38
CA ALA A 427 -12.85 -16.78 5.97
C ALA A 427 -11.57 -17.01 6.80
N LEU A 428 -10.86 -15.94 7.12
CA LEU A 428 -9.67 -16.01 7.97
C LEU A 428 -9.99 -16.58 9.36
N VAL A 429 -11.02 -16.10 10.05
CA VAL A 429 -11.34 -16.58 11.42
C VAL A 429 -11.82 -18.01 11.46
N GLN A 430 -12.36 -18.54 10.38
CA GLN A 430 -12.78 -19.94 10.30
C GLN A 430 -11.60 -20.91 10.32
N HIS A 431 -10.45 -20.52 9.79
CA HIS A 431 -9.33 -21.41 9.54
C HIS A 431 -8.00 -20.95 10.17
N SER A 432 -7.88 -19.69 10.60
CA SER A 432 -6.65 -19.18 11.20
C SER A 432 -6.36 -19.84 12.54
N ARG A 433 -5.06 -20.06 12.80
CA ARG A 433 -4.54 -20.50 14.11
C ARG A 433 -4.03 -19.34 14.94
N SER A 434 -4.04 -18.15 14.37
CA SER A 434 -3.58 -16.91 14.98
C SER A 434 -4.72 -15.88 15.05
N PRO A 435 -4.65 -14.90 15.94
CA PRO A 435 -5.70 -13.88 16.06
C PRO A 435 -5.89 -13.08 14.76
N VAL A 436 -7.14 -12.86 14.40
CA VAL A 436 -7.54 -11.86 13.40
C VAL A 436 -8.12 -10.67 14.16
N ARG A 437 -7.79 -9.45 13.74
CA ARG A 437 -8.36 -8.21 14.28
C ARG A 437 -8.82 -7.32 13.14
N ALA A 438 -9.85 -6.52 13.40
CA ALA A 438 -10.36 -5.58 12.43
C ALA A 438 -10.30 -4.14 12.93
N TYR A 439 -10.12 -3.19 12.01
CA TYR A 439 -10.27 -1.77 12.28
C TYR A 439 -11.23 -1.10 11.29
N TRP A 440 -11.77 0.04 11.73
CA TRP A 440 -12.61 0.93 10.95
C TRP A 440 -12.08 2.36 11.11
N PHE A 441 -11.57 2.94 10.05
CA PHE A 441 -11.07 4.30 10.07
C PHE A 441 -12.16 5.26 9.59
N SER A 442 -12.56 6.20 10.45
CA SER A 442 -13.64 7.17 10.18
C SER A 442 -13.26 8.60 10.54
N HIS A 443 -11.97 8.87 10.70
CA HIS A 443 -11.47 10.22 10.97
C HIS A 443 -11.38 11.03 9.69
N VAL A 444 -11.83 12.29 9.76
CA VAL A 444 -11.66 13.28 8.70
C VAL A 444 -10.84 14.43 9.27
N SER A 445 -9.63 14.63 8.75
CA SER A 445 -8.79 15.74 9.17
C SER A 445 -9.45 17.08 8.84
N PRO A 446 -9.52 18.02 9.79
CA PRO A 446 -10.08 19.35 9.51
C PRO A 446 -9.27 20.15 8.49
N ASN A 447 -8.01 19.79 8.28
CA ASN A 447 -7.12 20.44 7.32
C ASN A 447 -7.09 19.73 5.97
N GLN A 448 -7.80 18.61 5.80
CA GLN A 448 -7.85 17.86 4.55
C GLN A 448 -8.41 18.74 3.41
N PRO A 449 -7.77 18.78 2.24
CA PRO A 449 -8.19 19.65 1.13
C PRO A 449 -9.57 19.32 0.57
N LYS A 450 -10.04 18.08 0.79
CA LYS A 450 -11.33 17.58 0.30
C LYS A 450 -12.13 16.89 1.41
N PRO A 451 -12.47 17.57 2.51
CA PRO A 451 -13.15 16.97 3.66
C PRO A 451 -14.52 16.38 3.33
N PHE A 452 -15.12 16.83 2.22
CA PHE A 452 -16.38 16.32 1.71
C PHE A 452 -16.32 14.86 1.19
N LEU A 453 -15.11 14.33 0.98
CA LEU A 453 -14.93 12.91 0.66
C LEU A 453 -15.05 12.00 1.88
N GLY A 454 -15.11 12.57 3.09
CA GLY A 454 -15.12 11.79 4.30
C GLY A 454 -13.77 11.10 4.54
N ALA A 455 -13.76 10.02 5.30
CA ALA A 455 -12.60 9.15 5.47
C ALA A 455 -12.50 8.21 4.27
N THR A 456 -11.95 8.72 3.18
CA THR A 456 -11.92 7.99 1.91
C THR A 456 -10.69 7.08 1.77
N HIS A 457 -10.63 6.35 0.67
CA HIS A 457 -9.57 5.38 0.37
C HIS A 457 -8.17 5.98 0.52
N GLY A 458 -7.34 5.39 1.38
CA GLY A 458 -5.95 5.78 1.64
C GLY A 458 -5.74 6.86 2.70
N ASP A 459 -6.80 7.52 3.22
CA ASP A 459 -6.67 8.63 4.18
C ASP A 459 -6.00 8.20 5.52
N GLU A 460 -6.13 6.95 5.92
CA GLU A 460 -5.50 6.43 7.12
C GLU A 460 -3.96 6.44 7.03
N LEU A 461 -3.41 6.40 5.81
CA LEU A 461 -1.96 6.46 5.59
C LEU A 461 -1.36 7.81 5.96
N ASP A 462 -2.08 8.91 5.73
CA ASP A 462 -1.65 10.26 6.12
C ASP A 462 -1.37 10.34 7.62
N LEU A 463 -2.20 9.65 8.42
CA LEU A 463 -2.03 9.58 9.86
C LEU A 463 -1.01 8.50 10.27
N LEU A 464 -1.04 7.33 9.66
CA LEU A 464 -0.10 6.27 9.98
C LEU A 464 1.35 6.67 9.71
N PHE A 465 1.59 7.43 8.64
CA PHE A 465 2.93 7.94 8.30
C PHE A 465 3.19 9.35 8.87
N ALA A 466 2.21 9.95 9.53
CA ALA A 466 2.28 11.33 10.04
C ALA A 466 2.68 12.34 8.95
N THR A 467 2.34 12.07 7.71
CA THR A 467 2.68 12.88 6.54
C THR A 467 1.60 12.71 5.49
N PRO A 468 0.96 13.81 5.03
CA PRO A 468 -0.02 13.73 3.95
C PRO A 468 0.59 13.16 2.67
N VAL A 469 0.07 12.04 2.21
CA VAL A 469 0.58 11.31 1.04
C VAL A 469 -0.19 11.71 -0.23
N TYR A 470 -1.52 11.68 -0.16
CA TYR A 470 -2.38 11.90 -1.32
C TYR A 470 -2.79 13.35 -1.53
N ALA A 471 -2.54 14.20 -0.55
CA ALA A 471 -2.82 15.63 -0.62
C ALA A 471 -1.65 16.43 -0.05
N PRO A 472 -0.51 16.50 -0.76
CA PRO A 472 0.66 17.19 -0.26
C PRO A 472 0.36 18.67 -0.02
N GLY A 473 0.87 19.20 1.08
CA GLY A 473 0.81 20.64 1.39
C GLY A 473 -0.15 21.05 2.51
N TYR A 474 -0.88 20.11 3.14
CA TYR A 474 -1.58 20.43 4.38
C TYR A 474 -0.81 19.90 5.61
N ALA A 475 -0.95 20.59 6.74
CA ALA A 475 -0.37 20.14 8.00
C ALA A 475 -1.41 19.39 8.82
N LEU A 476 -1.00 18.29 9.47
CA LEU A 476 -1.85 17.56 10.41
C LEU A 476 -2.26 18.47 11.57
N ALA A 477 -3.56 18.56 11.84
CA ALA A 477 -4.09 19.28 12.98
C ALA A 477 -3.66 18.62 14.33
N PRO A 478 -3.77 19.31 15.47
CA PRO A 478 -3.39 18.72 16.76
C PRO A 478 -4.11 17.39 17.07
N GLY A 479 -5.39 17.26 16.74
CA GLY A 479 -6.15 16.01 16.88
C GLY A 479 -5.60 14.91 15.97
N ASP A 480 -5.26 15.23 14.72
CA ASP A 480 -4.65 14.28 13.78
C ASP A 480 -3.32 13.74 14.32
N GLN A 481 -2.49 14.61 14.90
CA GLN A 481 -1.20 14.22 15.47
C GLN A 481 -1.37 13.25 16.66
N ILE A 482 -2.38 13.47 17.51
CA ILE A 482 -2.71 12.56 18.61
C ILE A 482 -3.13 11.19 18.05
N LEU A 483 -4.05 11.18 17.09
CA LEU A 483 -4.54 9.95 16.47
C LEU A 483 -3.42 9.21 15.73
N SER A 484 -2.59 9.93 14.99
CA SER A 484 -1.39 9.41 14.30
C SER A 484 -0.47 8.66 15.26
N GLN A 485 -0.11 9.28 16.39
CA GLN A 485 0.74 8.63 17.39
C GLN A 485 0.10 7.37 17.98
N ARG A 486 -1.21 7.38 18.22
CA ARG A 486 -1.96 6.21 18.71
C ARG A 486 -1.96 5.08 17.67
N MET A 487 -2.19 5.40 16.41
CA MET A 487 -2.14 4.43 15.30
C MET A 487 -0.74 3.83 15.17
N MET A 488 0.31 4.65 15.06
CA MET A 488 1.68 4.16 15.00
C MET A 488 2.01 3.21 16.14
N ARG A 489 1.67 3.56 17.39
CA ARG A 489 1.90 2.67 18.53
C ARG A 489 1.13 1.36 18.44
N ALA A 490 -0.12 1.38 17.99
CA ALA A 490 -0.93 0.17 17.85
C ALA A 490 -0.41 -0.76 16.76
N TRP A 491 -0.03 -0.22 15.60
CA TRP A 491 0.61 -0.99 14.51
C TRP A 491 1.96 -1.55 14.95
N GLY A 492 2.78 -0.76 15.63
CA GLY A 492 4.06 -1.20 16.19
C GLY A 492 3.91 -2.32 17.23
N ARG A 493 2.92 -2.23 18.12
CA ARG A 493 2.62 -3.31 19.10
C ARG A 493 2.16 -4.59 18.38
N PHE A 494 1.30 -4.46 17.37
CA PHE A 494 0.92 -5.61 16.56
C PHE A 494 2.14 -6.25 15.90
N ALA A 495 3.03 -5.47 15.31
CA ALA A 495 4.26 -5.97 14.70
C ALA A 495 5.20 -6.64 15.72
N ALA A 496 5.25 -6.14 16.94
CA ALA A 496 6.09 -6.69 18.01
C ALA A 496 5.55 -7.99 18.61
N GLY A 497 4.24 -8.12 18.80
CA GLY A 497 3.70 -9.19 19.61
C GLY A 497 2.39 -9.84 19.12
N ALA A 498 1.89 -9.47 17.94
CA ALA A 498 0.57 -9.89 17.42
C ALA A 498 -0.64 -9.45 18.26
N THR A 499 -0.41 -8.79 19.39
CA THR A 499 -1.45 -8.26 20.26
C THR A 499 -1.27 -6.75 20.39
N PRO A 500 -2.18 -5.91 19.87
CA PRO A 500 -2.05 -4.46 19.99
C PRO A 500 -2.08 -3.95 21.44
N GLY A 501 -2.48 -4.82 22.37
CA GLY A 501 -2.59 -4.50 23.79
C GLY A 501 -3.86 -3.70 24.12
N THR A 502 -3.94 -3.24 25.36
CA THR A 502 -4.88 -2.20 25.77
C THR A 502 -4.41 -0.89 25.15
N LEU A 503 -5.28 -0.20 24.45
CA LEU A 503 -4.98 1.12 23.90
C LEU A 503 -4.84 2.13 25.04
N GLU A 504 -4.25 3.29 24.78
CA GLU A 504 -3.99 4.31 25.81
C GLU A 504 -5.27 4.91 26.43
N ASP A 505 -6.39 4.78 25.71
CA ASP A 505 -7.72 5.15 26.20
C ASP A 505 -8.33 4.11 27.17
N GLY A 506 -7.57 3.07 27.55
CA GLY A 506 -8.04 1.97 28.40
C GLY A 506 -8.90 0.94 27.67
N ASN A 507 -9.27 1.18 26.40
CA ASN A 507 -10.11 0.27 25.62
C ASN A 507 -9.28 -0.83 24.98
N GLY A 508 -9.81 -2.05 25.00
CA GLY A 508 -9.21 -3.19 24.34
C GLY A 508 -9.45 -3.18 22.82
N TRP A 509 -8.58 -3.82 22.10
CA TRP A 509 -8.81 -4.18 20.70
C TRP A 509 -9.13 -5.68 20.62
N PRO A 510 -10.42 -6.06 20.65
CA PRO A 510 -10.81 -7.47 20.71
C PRO A 510 -10.43 -8.21 19.42
N PRO A 511 -10.25 -9.54 19.48
CA PRO A 511 -10.19 -10.35 18.29
C PRO A 511 -11.50 -10.23 17.49
N PHE A 512 -11.37 -10.20 16.18
CA PHE A 512 -12.51 -10.38 15.27
C PHE A 512 -12.95 -11.86 15.33
N THR A 513 -14.25 -12.09 15.49
CA THR A 513 -14.83 -13.44 15.50
C THR A 513 -16.11 -13.47 14.65
N ALA A 514 -16.45 -14.61 14.07
CA ALA A 514 -17.64 -14.74 13.25
C ALA A 514 -18.95 -14.35 14.00
N PRO A 515 -19.19 -14.78 15.26
CA PRO A 515 -20.38 -14.35 15.99
C PRO A 515 -20.32 -12.89 16.48
N SER A 516 -19.12 -12.30 16.59
CA SER A 516 -18.91 -10.90 17.01
C SER A 516 -17.92 -10.21 16.06
N PRO A 517 -18.37 -9.81 14.85
CA PRO A 517 -17.52 -9.19 13.84
C PRO A 517 -17.27 -7.71 14.19
N GLN A 518 -16.43 -7.46 15.19
CA GLN A 518 -16.17 -6.13 15.70
C GLN A 518 -14.82 -5.59 15.22
N ALA A 519 -14.79 -4.32 14.84
CA ALA A 519 -13.62 -3.56 14.48
C ALA A 519 -13.42 -2.40 15.44
N ARG A 520 -12.16 -2.08 15.77
CA ARG A 520 -11.82 -0.87 16.51
C ARG A 520 -11.98 0.35 15.63
N ILE A 521 -12.73 1.34 16.09
CA ILE A 521 -12.87 2.62 15.39
C ILE A 521 -11.64 3.49 15.65
N TRP A 522 -11.12 4.06 14.57
CA TRP A 522 -10.05 5.06 14.58
C TRP A 522 -10.61 6.42 14.14
N ALA A 523 -10.78 7.30 15.08
CA ALA A 523 -11.25 8.67 14.93
C ALA A 523 -10.73 9.52 16.09
N GLU A 524 -10.79 10.84 15.99
CA GLU A 524 -10.47 11.74 17.12
C GLU A 524 -11.69 12.66 17.37
N PRO A 525 -12.27 12.62 18.59
CA PRO A 525 -11.89 11.74 19.71
C PRO A 525 -12.17 10.26 19.43
N MET A 526 -11.36 9.36 20.01
CA MET A 526 -11.55 7.92 19.84
C MET A 526 -12.80 7.45 20.60
N PRO A 527 -13.81 6.87 19.90
CA PRO A 527 -14.99 6.36 20.57
C PRO A 527 -14.69 5.07 21.33
N ALA A 528 -15.34 4.87 22.49
CA ALA A 528 -15.29 3.60 23.22
C ALA A 528 -16.01 2.47 22.46
N ALA A 529 -17.02 2.83 21.67
CA ALA A 529 -17.78 1.89 20.83
C ALA A 529 -16.91 1.20 19.79
N LEU A 530 -17.32 0.00 19.39
CA LEU A 530 -16.75 -0.76 18.29
C LEU A 530 -17.68 -0.68 17.09
N HIS A 531 -17.10 -0.69 15.89
CA HIS A 531 -17.86 -0.81 14.65
C HIS A 531 -18.16 -2.28 14.34
N ARG A 532 -19.35 -2.56 13.85
CA ARG A 532 -19.65 -3.88 13.30
C ARG A 532 -19.03 -4.01 11.91
N PHE A 533 -17.96 -4.77 11.81
CA PHE A 533 -17.24 -5.02 10.56
C PHE A 533 -17.98 -6.06 9.73
N SER A 534 -19.08 -5.63 9.13
CA SER A 534 -19.95 -6.46 8.29
C SER A 534 -20.79 -5.56 7.40
N ASP A 535 -21.34 -6.16 6.35
CA ASP A 535 -22.26 -5.50 5.44
C ASP A 535 -23.51 -4.93 6.14
N ALA A 536 -23.57 -3.62 6.25
CA ALA A 536 -24.71 -2.91 6.83
C ALA A 536 -25.92 -2.82 5.87
N ASN A 537 -25.70 -2.96 4.57
CA ASN A 537 -26.70 -2.71 3.51
C ASN A 537 -27.24 -4.00 2.86
N GLY A 538 -26.68 -5.16 3.16
CA GLY A 538 -27.05 -6.44 2.59
C GLY A 538 -26.61 -6.66 1.14
N ALA A 539 -25.82 -5.75 0.58
CA ALA A 539 -25.31 -5.87 -0.79
C ALA A 539 -24.22 -6.93 -0.92
N CYS A 540 -23.38 -7.09 0.10
CA CYS A 540 -22.25 -8.00 0.05
C CYS A 540 -22.64 -9.47 -0.08
N ALA A 541 -23.78 -9.88 0.46
CA ALA A 541 -24.28 -11.23 0.24
C ALA A 541 -24.51 -11.55 -1.24
N ARG A 542 -24.94 -10.56 -2.03
CA ARG A 542 -25.11 -10.68 -3.49
C ARG A 542 -23.78 -10.66 -4.21
N TRP A 543 -22.86 -9.76 -3.80
CA TRP A 543 -21.49 -9.73 -4.32
C TRP A 543 -20.78 -11.06 -4.09
N HIS A 544 -20.91 -11.64 -2.90
CA HIS A 544 -20.35 -12.94 -2.55
C HIS A 544 -20.81 -14.06 -3.50
N GLN A 545 -22.11 -14.07 -3.88
CA GLN A 545 -22.65 -15.04 -4.83
C GLN A 545 -22.02 -14.91 -6.23
N LEU A 546 -21.66 -13.70 -6.66
CA LEU A 546 -20.99 -13.47 -7.95
C LEU A 546 -19.51 -13.84 -7.94
N LEU A 547 -18.89 -13.98 -6.76
CA LEU A 547 -17.48 -14.34 -6.61
C LEU A 547 -17.26 -15.86 -6.60
N ARG A 548 -18.31 -16.63 -6.40
CA ARG A 548 -18.32 -18.10 -6.47
C ARG A 548 -18.57 -18.59 -7.90
#